data_af9df26c638abf521dda97fcd5bb5b2b
#
_entry.id   af9df26c638abf521dda97fcd5bb5b2b
#
_cell.length_a   1.000
_cell.length_b   1.000
_cell.length_c   1.000
_cell.angle_alpha   90.00
_cell.angle_beta   90.00
_cell.angle_gamma   90.00
#
_symmetry.space_group_name_H-M   'P 1'
#
loop_
_entity.id
_entity.type
_entity.pdbx_description
1 polymer ?
#
loop_
_entity_poly.entity_id
_entity_poly.type
_entity_poly.pdbx_seq_one_letter_code
_entity_poly.pdbx_strand_id
1 'polypeptide(L)'
;SNLNDEELINKVSDYQIYGRCNPYQKRLIIKTLKQKYTVGMVGDGVNDILALKEADCSIALTSNNGAAKSVSQIVILENDFNVLPDIVNEGRRVINNIERVASLYLVKTIYSFLLSILSIVLTMEYPFYPIQLTLIGTACVGLPSFFLTMLNDNRKVSKNFIKNVFKTSSCSGIAITINIIICLLYTSPSPRDRSVS
;
A
#
# COMPACT_ATOMS: atom_id res chain seq x y z
N SER A 1 36.93 -4.43 17.16
CA SER A 1 36.26 -3.28 16.53
C SER A 1 37.03 -1.98 16.75
N ASN A 2 38.19 -1.86 16.09
CA ASN A 2 38.96 -0.63 16.09
C ASN A 2 38.90 0.09 14.73
N LEU A 3 37.79 -0.11 14.01
CA LEU A 3 37.59 0.59 12.73
C LEU A 3 37.13 2.03 13.03
N ASN A 4 37.77 2.97 12.35
CA ASN A 4 37.38 4.36 12.37
C ASN A 4 36.04 4.50 11.64
N ASP A 5 35.21 5.51 11.97
CA ASP A 5 33.84 5.67 11.42
C ASP A 5 33.85 5.73 9.88
N GLU A 6 34.87 6.35 9.26
CA GLU A 6 35.02 6.41 7.81
C GLU A 6 35.30 5.04 7.17
N GLU A 7 36.16 4.24 7.81
CA GLU A 7 36.45 2.88 7.36
C GLU A 7 35.23 1.96 7.52
N LEU A 8 34.44 2.17 8.59
CA LEU A 8 33.21 1.44 8.81
C LEU A 8 32.19 1.72 7.69
N ILE A 9 31.98 2.99 7.34
CA ILE A 9 31.05 3.41 6.28
C ILE A 9 31.41 2.77 4.94
N ASN A 10 32.70 2.80 4.59
CA ASN A 10 33.18 2.26 3.30
C ASN A 10 33.06 0.73 3.21
N LYS A 11 33.17 0.04 4.32
CA LYS A 11 33.14 -1.43 4.39
C LYS A 11 31.79 -2.03 4.74
N VAL A 12 30.77 -1.24 5.06
CA VAL A 12 29.43 -1.73 5.44
C VAL A 12 28.79 -2.60 4.35
N SER A 13 29.09 -2.35 3.07
CA SER A 13 28.53 -3.17 1.98
C SER A 13 29.23 -4.51 1.79
N ASP A 14 30.43 -4.68 2.33
CA ASP A 14 31.29 -5.85 2.08
C ASP A 14 31.12 -6.95 3.14
N TYR A 15 30.57 -6.60 4.30
CA TYR A 15 30.40 -7.54 5.40
C TYR A 15 28.94 -7.78 5.73
N GLN A 16 28.61 -9.02 6.11
CA GLN A 16 27.27 -9.41 6.57
C GLN A 16 27.17 -9.53 8.09
N ILE A 17 28.30 -9.62 8.79
CA ILE A 17 28.36 -9.83 10.25
C ILE A 17 29.22 -8.75 10.88
N TYR A 18 28.64 -8.06 11.89
CA TYR A 18 29.31 -7.03 12.66
C TYR A 18 29.27 -7.41 14.15
N GLY A 19 30.42 -7.69 14.71
CA GLY A 19 30.57 -8.06 16.11
C GLY A 19 31.06 -6.91 16.98
N ARG A 20 30.62 -6.86 18.24
CA ARG A 20 31.10 -5.91 19.28
C ARG A 20 30.99 -4.43 18.87
N CYS A 21 29.91 -4.06 18.17
CA CYS A 21 29.59 -2.69 17.82
C CYS A 21 29.06 -1.95 19.04
N ASN A 22 29.51 -0.71 19.25
CA ASN A 22 28.89 0.18 20.21
C ASN A 22 27.55 0.74 19.67
N PRO A 23 26.67 1.33 20.51
CA PRO A 23 25.36 1.83 20.07
C PRO A 23 25.46 2.85 18.92
N TYR A 24 26.48 3.70 18.92
CA TYR A 24 26.71 4.69 17.89
C TYR A 24 27.12 4.06 16.55
N GLN A 25 28.00 3.06 16.59
CA GLN A 25 28.40 2.31 15.39
C GLN A 25 27.22 1.53 14.79
N LYS A 26 26.36 0.92 15.62
CA LYS A 26 25.13 0.28 15.15
C LYS A 26 24.25 1.26 14.38
N ARG A 27 24.04 2.46 14.93
CA ARG A 27 23.31 3.52 14.26
C ARG A 27 23.93 3.91 12.92
N LEU A 28 25.27 4.06 12.88
CA LEU A 28 26.01 4.45 11.68
C LEU A 28 25.89 3.39 10.58
N ILE A 29 25.96 2.11 10.93
CA ILE A 29 25.73 0.99 10.00
C ILE A 29 24.33 1.09 9.39
N ILE A 30 23.30 1.24 10.22
CA ILE A 30 21.90 1.37 9.74
C ILE A 30 21.76 2.57 8.82
N LYS A 31 22.28 3.73 9.22
CA LYS A 31 22.24 4.96 8.42
C LYS A 31 22.90 4.79 7.04
N THR A 32 24.03 4.09 6.99
CA THR A 32 24.74 3.83 5.73
C THR A 32 23.95 2.87 4.83
N LEU A 33 23.42 1.79 5.40
CA LEU A 33 22.59 0.83 4.67
C LEU A 33 21.31 1.46 4.10
N LYS A 34 20.69 2.40 4.80
CA LYS A 34 19.49 3.12 4.36
C LYS A 34 19.70 3.92 3.07
N GLN A 35 20.92 4.28 2.72
CA GLN A 35 21.20 4.95 1.44
C GLN A 35 20.89 4.07 0.22
N LYS A 36 20.96 2.74 0.40
CA LYS A 36 20.78 1.77 -0.70
C LYS A 36 19.57 0.85 -0.52
N TYR A 37 19.16 0.62 0.72
CA TYR A 37 18.15 -0.39 1.09
C TYR A 37 17.11 0.19 2.05
N THR A 38 15.93 -0.41 2.09
CA THR A 38 15.00 -0.26 3.21
C THR A 38 15.43 -1.20 4.32
N VAL A 39 15.71 -0.67 5.50
CA VAL A 39 16.38 -1.39 6.59
C VAL A 39 15.42 -1.62 7.75
N GLY A 40 15.21 -2.90 8.09
CA GLY A 40 14.58 -3.33 9.35
C GLY A 40 15.64 -3.60 10.41
N MET A 41 15.43 -3.09 11.63
CA MET A 41 16.28 -3.35 12.79
C MET A 41 15.49 -4.09 13.87
N VAL A 42 16.02 -5.21 14.30
CA VAL A 42 15.51 -5.96 15.46
C VAL A 42 16.48 -5.77 16.63
N GLY A 43 15.96 -5.38 17.79
CA GLY A 43 16.77 -5.18 18.98
C GLY A 43 15.99 -5.49 20.28
N ASP A 44 16.72 -5.84 21.33
CA ASP A 44 16.16 -6.26 22.63
C ASP A 44 16.48 -5.33 23.78
N GLY A 45 17.44 -4.41 23.59
CA GLY A 45 18.00 -3.65 24.69
C GLY A 45 18.15 -2.16 24.48
N VAL A 46 18.55 -1.49 25.57
CA VAL A 46 18.83 -0.05 25.59
C VAL A 46 19.93 0.33 24.59
N ASN A 47 20.90 -0.56 24.38
CA ASN A 47 22.02 -0.36 23.45
C ASN A 47 21.59 -0.28 21.98
N ASP A 48 20.36 -0.73 21.65
CA ASP A 48 19.84 -0.75 20.30
C ASP A 48 18.92 0.44 19.99
N ILE A 49 18.59 1.26 20.96
CA ILE A 49 17.66 2.39 20.81
C ILE A 49 18.06 3.33 19.70
N LEU A 50 19.35 3.66 19.59
CA LEU A 50 19.83 4.57 18.53
C LEU A 50 19.69 3.97 17.14
N ALA A 51 19.96 2.67 17.00
CA ALA A 51 19.82 1.94 15.74
C ALA A 51 18.33 1.70 15.39
N LEU A 52 17.49 1.37 16.38
CA LEU A 52 16.04 1.23 16.22
C LEU A 52 15.39 2.53 15.73
N LYS A 53 15.77 3.68 16.30
CA LYS A 53 15.25 4.99 15.84
C LYS A 53 15.70 5.37 14.44
N GLU A 54 16.85 4.90 14.02
CA GLU A 54 17.39 5.21 12.69
C GLU A 54 16.79 4.32 11.59
N ALA A 55 16.35 3.10 11.92
CA ALA A 55 15.81 2.14 10.96
C ALA A 55 14.50 2.59 10.32
N ASP A 56 14.18 2.07 9.13
CA ASP A 56 12.89 2.30 8.47
C ASP A 56 11.77 1.51 9.12
N CYS A 57 12.09 0.31 9.62
CA CYS A 57 11.20 -0.53 10.42
C CYS A 57 11.93 -1.00 11.66
N SER A 58 11.43 -0.64 12.84
CA SER A 58 12.02 -1.02 14.13
C SER A 58 11.16 -2.05 14.85
N ILE A 59 11.79 -3.16 15.26
CA ILE A 59 11.16 -4.29 15.94
C ILE A 59 11.85 -4.50 17.28
N ALA A 60 11.12 -4.40 18.38
CA ALA A 60 11.63 -4.75 19.68
C ALA A 60 11.21 -6.16 20.05
N LEU A 61 12.17 -6.91 20.62
CA LEU A 61 11.87 -8.13 21.36
C LEU A 61 11.45 -7.77 22.78
N THR A 62 10.52 -8.52 23.33
CA THR A 62 10.11 -8.33 24.73
C THR A 62 11.23 -8.80 25.65
N SER A 63 12.19 -7.94 25.91
CA SER A 63 13.02 -8.01 27.10
C SER A 63 12.40 -7.14 28.19
N ASN A 64 12.80 -7.31 29.45
CA ASN A 64 12.27 -6.56 30.61
C ASN A 64 12.51 -5.02 30.51
N ASN A 65 13.16 -4.54 29.46
CA ASN A 65 13.47 -3.13 29.26
C ASN A 65 12.41 -2.43 28.40
N GLY A 66 11.54 -1.65 29.02
CA GLY A 66 10.50 -0.86 28.35
C GLY A 66 11.02 0.20 27.37
N ALA A 67 12.32 0.55 27.43
CA ALA A 67 12.89 1.60 26.60
C ALA A 67 12.96 1.24 25.09
N ALA A 68 13.28 -0.01 24.74
CA ALA A 68 13.25 -0.44 23.32
C ALA A 68 11.82 -0.48 22.79
N LYS A 69 10.85 -0.89 23.62
CA LYS A 69 9.42 -0.92 23.26
C LYS A 69 8.88 0.47 22.91
N SER A 70 9.28 1.50 23.66
CA SER A 70 8.76 2.86 23.47
C SER A 70 9.23 3.52 22.17
N VAL A 71 10.29 3.01 21.55
CA VAL A 71 10.87 3.57 20.30
C VAL A 71 10.62 2.69 19.08
N SER A 72 10.12 1.48 19.28
CA SER A 72 9.90 0.52 18.18
C SER A 72 8.48 0.59 17.64
N GLN A 73 8.35 0.35 16.34
CA GLN A 73 7.06 0.32 15.64
C GLN A 73 6.33 -1.00 15.85
N ILE A 74 7.07 -2.09 16.03
CA ILE A 74 6.54 -3.43 16.27
C ILE A 74 7.20 -4.00 17.53
N VAL A 75 6.41 -4.69 18.34
CA VAL A 75 6.89 -5.36 19.54
C VAL A 75 6.51 -6.84 19.49
N ILE A 76 7.50 -7.73 19.54
CA ILE A 76 7.30 -9.18 19.62
C ILE A 76 7.22 -9.58 21.09
N LEU A 77 6.08 -10.12 21.52
CA LEU A 77 5.80 -10.38 22.94
C LEU A 77 6.49 -11.64 23.50
N GLU A 78 6.79 -12.62 22.67
CA GLU A 78 7.29 -13.94 23.09
C GLU A 78 8.79 -14.16 22.88
N ASN A 79 9.58 -13.15 22.55
CA ASN A 79 11.01 -13.26 22.24
C ASN A 79 11.37 -14.34 21.19
N ASP A 80 10.40 -14.75 20.38
CA ASP A 80 10.60 -15.77 19.36
C ASP A 80 10.85 -15.13 17.98
N PHE A 81 12.05 -15.31 17.48
CA PHE A 81 12.43 -14.86 16.12
C PHE A 81 11.69 -15.60 15.01
N ASN A 82 11.13 -16.78 15.26
CA ASN A 82 10.39 -17.53 14.26
C ASN A 82 9.12 -16.82 13.79
N VAL A 83 8.65 -15.84 14.53
CA VAL A 83 7.49 -15.00 14.17
C VAL A 83 7.81 -13.98 13.05
N LEU A 84 9.08 -13.65 12.81
CA LEU A 84 9.46 -12.65 11.79
C LEU A 84 8.98 -12.98 10.37
N PRO A 85 9.09 -14.22 9.86
CA PRO A 85 8.51 -14.58 8.56
C PRO A 85 7.01 -14.35 8.50
N ASP A 86 6.27 -14.63 9.56
CA ASP A 86 4.83 -14.45 9.62
C ASP A 86 4.45 -12.97 9.60
N ILE A 87 5.19 -12.12 10.30
CA ILE A 87 5.02 -10.66 10.24
C ILE A 87 5.22 -10.15 8.81
N VAL A 88 6.25 -10.65 8.11
CA VAL A 88 6.52 -10.26 6.71
C VAL A 88 5.40 -10.75 5.78
N ASN A 89 4.90 -11.97 5.98
CA ASN A 89 3.81 -12.53 5.17
C ASN A 89 2.51 -11.77 5.41
N GLU A 90 2.20 -11.43 6.66
CA GLU A 90 1.02 -10.62 6.98
C GLU A 90 1.13 -9.21 6.38
N GLY A 91 2.30 -8.58 6.45
CA GLY A 91 2.55 -7.29 5.78
C GLY A 91 2.33 -7.36 4.27
N ARG A 92 2.78 -8.45 3.61
CA ARG A 92 2.53 -8.67 2.18
C ARG A 92 1.05 -8.85 1.89
N ARG A 93 0.35 -9.63 2.69
CA ARG A 93 -1.10 -9.84 2.58
C ARG A 93 -1.85 -8.51 2.64
N VAL A 94 -1.56 -7.69 3.64
CA VAL A 94 -2.19 -6.40 3.83
C VAL A 94 -1.95 -5.49 2.62
N ILE A 95 -0.71 -5.36 2.16
CA ILE A 95 -0.38 -4.48 1.02
C ILE A 95 -1.07 -4.98 -0.26
N ASN A 96 -1.05 -6.27 -0.55
CA ASN A 96 -1.69 -6.83 -1.73
C ASN A 96 -3.22 -6.65 -1.70
N ASN A 97 -3.85 -6.78 -0.52
CA ASN A 97 -5.27 -6.53 -0.36
C ASN A 97 -5.61 -5.03 -0.53
N ILE A 98 -4.78 -4.13 0.01
CA ILE A 98 -4.94 -2.68 -0.20
C ILE A 98 -4.81 -2.34 -1.69
N GLU A 99 -3.88 -2.94 -2.43
CA GLU A 99 -3.72 -2.72 -3.88
C GLU A 99 -5.00 -3.05 -4.66
N ARG A 100 -5.63 -4.18 -4.34
CA ARG A 100 -6.88 -4.61 -4.97
C ARG A 100 -8.04 -3.70 -4.63
N VAL A 101 -8.21 -3.39 -3.35
CA VAL A 101 -9.29 -2.52 -2.88
C VAL A 101 -9.13 -1.11 -3.44
N ALA A 102 -7.92 -0.56 -3.41
CA ALA A 102 -7.62 0.75 -4.00
C ALA A 102 -7.95 0.79 -5.50
N SER A 103 -7.66 -0.30 -6.23
CA SER A 103 -8.01 -0.40 -7.65
C SER A 103 -9.52 -0.32 -7.88
N LEU A 104 -10.35 -0.98 -7.07
CA LEU A 104 -11.81 -0.92 -7.18
C LEU A 104 -12.35 0.51 -6.94
N TYR A 105 -11.87 1.18 -5.89
CA TYR A 105 -12.27 2.56 -5.60
C TYR A 105 -11.84 3.52 -6.71
N LEU A 106 -10.63 3.33 -7.24
CA LEU A 106 -10.12 4.20 -8.29
C LEU A 106 -10.88 4.02 -9.61
N VAL A 107 -11.30 2.79 -9.96
CA VAL A 107 -12.17 2.53 -11.11
C VAL A 107 -13.44 3.37 -11.02
N LYS A 108 -14.11 3.35 -9.85
CA LYS A 108 -15.32 4.16 -9.62
C LYS A 108 -15.07 5.65 -9.85
N THR A 109 -13.97 6.16 -9.30
CA THR A 109 -13.62 7.58 -9.44
C THR A 109 -13.35 7.94 -10.89
N ILE A 110 -12.62 7.10 -11.64
CA ILE A 110 -12.27 7.35 -13.04
C ILE A 110 -13.50 7.38 -13.92
N TYR A 111 -14.39 6.36 -13.88
CA TYR A 111 -15.56 6.37 -14.74
C TYR A 111 -16.53 7.51 -14.38
N SER A 112 -16.72 7.82 -13.10
CA SER A 112 -17.54 8.96 -12.67
C SER A 112 -17.00 10.29 -13.20
N PHE A 113 -15.69 10.48 -13.13
CA PHE A 113 -15.01 11.68 -13.64
C PHE A 113 -15.14 11.80 -15.17
N LEU A 114 -14.92 10.70 -15.91
CA LEU A 114 -15.06 10.67 -17.35
C LEU A 114 -16.50 10.95 -17.79
N LEU A 115 -17.50 10.37 -17.10
CA LEU A 115 -18.91 10.64 -17.39
C LEU A 115 -19.30 12.08 -17.09
N SER A 116 -18.76 12.68 -16.03
CA SER A 116 -19.00 14.10 -15.72
C SER A 116 -18.47 15.02 -16.82
N ILE A 117 -17.24 14.77 -17.29
CA ILE A 117 -16.69 15.54 -18.41
C ILE A 117 -17.52 15.36 -19.66
N LEU A 118 -17.92 14.12 -19.97
CA LEU A 118 -18.71 13.82 -21.14
C LEU A 118 -20.09 14.49 -21.11
N SER A 119 -20.76 14.49 -19.96
CA SER A 119 -22.06 15.17 -19.78
C SER A 119 -21.93 16.67 -20.03
N ILE A 120 -20.86 17.30 -19.60
CA ILE A 120 -20.61 18.74 -19.84
C ILE A 120 -20.35 18.98 -21.34
N VAL A 121 -19.50 18.18 -21.98
CA VAL A 121 -19.12 18.34 -23.39
C VAL A 121 -20.30 18.11 -24.34
N LEU A 122 -21.11 17.10 -24.06
CA LEU A 122 -22.28 16.74 -24.87
C LEU A 122 -23.57 17.50 -24.48
N THR A 123 -23.50 18.35 -23.47
CA THR A 123 -24.66 19.09 -22.91
C THR A 123 -25.83 18.15 -22.58
N MET A 124 -25.50 16.94 -22.08
CA MET A 124 -26.46 15.92 -21.67
C MET A 124 -26.60 15.90 -20.15
N GLU A 125 -27.78 15.50 -19.65
CA GLU A 125 -27.94 15.25 -18.23
C GLU A 125 -27.03 14.11 -17.76
N TYR A 126 -26.55 14.20 -16.50
CA TYR A 126 -25.73 13.15 -15.94
C TYR A 126 -26.54 11.84 -15.80
N PRO A 127 -26.03 10.70 -16.32
CA PRO A 127 -26.83 9.49 -16.50
C PRO A 127 -27.25 8.78 -15.21
N PHE A 128 -26.71 9.18 -14.06
CA PHE A 128 -27.00 8.54 -12.78
C PHE A 128 -27.53 9.53 -11.74
N TYR A 129 -28.55 9.12 -11.03
CA TYR A 129 -28.97 9.81 -9.82
C TYR A 129 -28.07 9.45 -8.63
N PRO A 130 -27.90 10.35 -7.64
CA PRO A 130 -27.03 10.10 -6.49
C PRO A 130 -27.34 8.80 -5.73
N ILE A 131 -28.60 8.42 -5.62
CA ILE A 131 -29.02 7.17 -4.98
C ILE A 131 -28.53 5.93 -5.73
N GLN A 132 -28.53 5.96 -7.06
CA GLN A 132 -28.00 4.88 -7.90
C GLN A 132 -26.51 4.73 -7.74
N LEU A 133 -25.75 5.84 -7.68
CA LEU A 133 -24.33 5.84 -7.43
C LEU A 133 -23.96 5.27 -6.05
N THR A 134 -24.81 5.51 -5.05
CA THR A 134 -24.64 4.94 -3.71
C THR A 134 -24.87 3.43 -3.74
N LEU A 135 -25.93 2.97 -4.41
CA LEU A 135 -26.23 1.55 -4.56
C LEU A 135 -25.10 0.81 -5.31
N ILE A 136 -24.66 1.35 -6.45
CA ILE A 136 -23.53 0.82 -7.22
C ILE A 136 -22.27 0.80 -6.36
N GLY A 137 -21.99 1.88 -5.61
CA GLY A 137 -20.85 1.97 -4.72
C GLY A 137 -20.86 0.89 -3.64
N THR A 138 -21.99 0.63 -3.02
CA THR A 138 -22.12 -0.40 -1.98
C THR A 138 -22.03 -1.80 -2.58
N ALA A 139 -22.75 -2.09 -3.65
CA ALA A 139 -22.82 -3.42 -4.25
C ALA A 139 -21.54 -3.80 -5.02
N CYS A 140 -20.99 -2.89 -5.83
CA CYS A 140 -19.87 -3.19 -6.71
C CYS A 140 -18.48 -2.87 -6.13
N VAL A 141 -18.41 -2.05 -5.10
CA VAL A 141 -17.13 -1.68 -4.45
C VAL A 141 -17.12 -2.13 -2.99
N GLY A 142 -18.13 -1.77 -2.21
CA GLY A 142 -18.17 -2.04 -0.77
C GLY A 142 -18.14 -3.53 -0.45
N LEU A 143 -19.10 -4.28 -0.95
CA LEU A 143 -19.17 -5.74 -0.71
C LEU A 143 -17.94 -6.49 -1.25
N PRO A 144 -17.53 -6.32 -2.52
CA PRO A 144 -16.32 -6.99 -3.00
C PRO A 144 -15.07 -6.60 -2.22
N SER A 145 -14.90 -5.35 -1.81
CA SER A 145 -13.73 -4.93 -1.03
C SER A 145 -13.65 -5.63 0.32
N PHE A 146 -14.80 -5.84 0.99
CA PHE A 146 -14.86 -6.59 2.23
C PHE A 146 -14.37 -8.04 2.04
N PHE A 147 -14.85 -8.74 1.03
CA PHE A 147 -14.39 -10.11 0.75
C PHE A 147 -12.93 -10.17 0.31
N LEU A 148 -12.46 -9.18 -0.45
CA LEU A 148 -11.07 -9.12 -0.90
C LEU A 148 -10.09 -8.95 0.26
N THR A 149 -10.48 -8.26 1.34
CA THR A 149 -9.61 -8.12 2.54
C THR A 149 -9.43 -9.43 3.30
N MET A 150 -10.33 -10.39 3.12
CA MET A 150 -10.23 -11.72 3.75
C MET A 150 -9.31 -12.69 2.96
N LEU A 151 -8.92 -12.33 1.74
CA LEU A 151 -8.05 -13.19 0.93
C LEU A 151 -6.63 -13.25 1.52
N ASN A 152 -6.10 -14.45 1.59
CA ASN A 152 -4.73 -14.71 2.01
C ASN A 152 -3.79 -14.66 0.78
N ASP A 153 -3.22 -13.49 0.50
CA ASP A 153 -2.31 -13.28 -0.63
C ASP A 153 -0.92 -12.85 -0.15
N ASN A 154 -0.04 -13.82 -0.03
CA ASN A 154 1.34 -13.63 0.45
C ASN A 154 2.35 -13.40 -0.68
N ARG A 155 1.88 -13.09 -1.91
CA ARG A 155 2.77 -12.82 -3.03
C ARG A 155 3.71 -11.66 -2.73
N LYS A 156 4.89 -11.70 -3.34
CA LYS A 156 5.86 -10.61 -3.21
C LYS A 156 5.24 -9.29 -3.70
N VAL A 157 5.29 -8.29 -2.84
CA VAL A 157 4.75 -6.94 -3.14
C VAL A 157 5.46 -6.33 -4.34
N SER A 158 4.70 -5.76 -5.26
CA SER A 158 5.24 -5.06 -6.42
C SER A 158 5.88 -3.72 -6.00
N LYS A 159 7.08 -3.45 -6.54
CA LYS A 159 7.74 -2.14 -6.33
C LYS A 159 6.97 -0.95 -6.93
N ASN A 160 6.09 -1.21 -7.90
CA ASN A 160 5.35 -0.19 -8.64
C ASN A 160 3.86 -0.17 -8.27
N PHE A 161 3.55 -0.23 -6.98
CA PHE A 161 2.19 -0.24 -6.44
C PHE A 161 1.25 0.79 -7.12
N ILE A 162 1.60 2.08 -7.06
CA ILE A 162 0.79 3.17 -7.62
C ILE A 162 0.58 2.99 -9.13
N LYS A 163 1.63 2.64 -9.86
CA LYS A 163 1.57 2.45 -11.31
C LYS A 163 0.64 1.29 -11.70
N ASN A 164 0.69 0.19 -10.95
CA ASN A 164 -0.17 -0.98 -11.19
C ASN A 164 -1.63 -0.65 -10.91
N VAL A 165 -1.92 -0.05 -9.75
CA VAL A 165 -3.27 0.39 -9.38
C VAL A 165 -3.83 1.32 -10.44
N PHE A 166 -3.07 2.33 -10.86
CA PHE A 166 -3.51 3.32 -11.84
C PHE A 166 -3.74 2.70 -13.23
N LYS A 167 -2.82 1.84 -13.69
CA LYS A 167 -2.94 1.16 -14.98
C LYS A 167 -4.18 0.28 -15.06
N THR A 168 -4.39 -0.56 -14.04
CA THR A 168 -5.55 -1.46 -13.99
C THR A 168 -6.86 -0.68 -13.90
N SER A 169 -6.90 0.33 -13.03
CA SER A 169 -8.11 1.13 -12.81
C SER A 169 -8.46 2.01 -14.01
N SER A 170 -7.48 2.58 -14.70
CA SER A 170 -7.73 3.40 -15.89
C SER A 170 -8.31 2.57 -17.03
N CYS A 171 -7.75 1.40 -17.29
CA CYS A 171 -8.25 0.50 -18.33
C CYS A 171 -9.71 0.09 -18.05
N SER A 172 -9.99 -0.34 -16.82
CA SER A 172 -11.34 -0.74 -16.41
C SER A 172 -12.32 0.43 -16.39
N GLY A 173 -11.90 1.60 -15.91
CA GLY A 173 -12.73 2.81 -15.88
C GLY A 173 -13.13 3.30 -17.27
N ILE A 174 -12.21 3.27 -18.23
CA ILE A 174 -12.49 3.60 -19.64
C ILE A 174 -13.46 2.59 -20.25
N ALA A 175 -13.24 1.30 -20.04
CA ALA A 175 -14.14 0.26 -20.55
C ALA A 175 -15.58 0.40 -20.03
N ILE A 176 -15.73 0.68 -18.73
CA ILE A 176 -17.05 0.93 -18.12
C ILE A 176 -17.69 2.19 -18.73
N THR A 177 -16.94 3.26 -18.90
CA THR A 177 -17.45 4.51 -19.51
C THR A 177 -17.95 4.26 -20.91
N ILE A 178 -17.20 3.52 -21.75
CA ILE A 178 -17.60 3.16 -23.12
C ILE A 178 -18.91 2.33 -23.09
N ASN A 179 -19.02 1.33 -22.22
CA ASN A 179 -20.23 0.53 -22.08
C ASN A 179 -21.45 1.38 -21.71
N ILE A 180 -21.29 2.30 -20.77
CA ILE A 180 -22.39 3.20 -20.36
C ILE A 180 -22.82 4.09 -21.54
N ILE A 181 -21.88 4.63 -22.30
CA ILE A 181 -22.19 5.45 -23.50
C ILE A 181 -22.94 4.63 -24.52
N ILE A 182 -22.50 3.42 -24.84
CA ILE A 182 -23.18 2.54 -25.78
C ILE A 182 -24.62 2.25 -25.32
N CYS A 183 -24.81 1.94 -24.03
CA CYS A 183 -26.13 1.72 -23.45
C CYS A 183 -27.02 2.98 -23.57
N LEU A 184 -26.49 4.16 -23.28
CA LEU A 184 -27.24 5.42 -23.42
C LEU A 184 -27.63 5.72 -24.85
N LEU A 185 -26.75 5.48 -25.81
CA LEU A 185 -27.05 5.67 -27.25
C LEU A 185 -28.13 4.68 -27.73
N TYR A 186 -28.08 3.45 -27.24
CA TYR A 186 -29.06 2.43 -27.61
C TYR A 186 -30.44 2.66 -26.96
N THR A 187 -30.48 3.16 -25.71
CA THR A 187 -31.72 3.42 -24.97
C THR A 187 -32.27 4.83 -25.17
N SER A 188 -31.54 5.73 -25.85
CA SER A 188 -32.04 7.07 -26.17
C SER A 188 -33.24 6.97 -27.08
N PRO A 189 -34.40 7.55 -26.68
CA PRO A 189 -35.63 7.50 -27.49
C PRO A 189 -35.33 8.11 -28.87
N SER A 190 -35.75 7.38 -29.90
CA SER A 190 -35.64 7.83 -31.29
C SER A 190 -36.33 9.20 -31.47
N PRO A 191 -35.85 10.08 -32.35
CA PRO A 191 -36.54 11.34 -32.65
C PRO A 191 -38.00 11.17 -33.03
N ARG A 192 -38.41 9.96 -33.47
CA ARG A 192 -39.81 9.62 -33.76
C ARG A 192 -40.69 9.49 -32.52
N ASP A 193 -40.15 9.09 -31.37
CA ASP A 193 -40.92 8.92 -30.15
C ASP A 193 -41.23 10.26 -29.44
N ARG A 194 -40.46 11.31 -29.75
CA ARG A 194 -40.67 12.66 -29.20
C ARG A 194 -41.79 13.45 -29.92
N SER A 195 -42.29 12.94 -31.03
CA SER A 195 -43.37 13.60 -31.81
C SER A 195 -44.80 13.14 -31.40
N VAL A 196 -44.92 12.24 -30.42
CA VAL A 196 -46.19 11.63 -30.00
C VAL A 196 -46.60 11.98 -28.57
N SER A 197 -45.87 12.86 -27.88
CA SER A 197 -46.21 13.35 -26.53
C SER A 197 -46.58 14.82 -26.50
#